data_6d18422a350d4dde49a13d98557da78e
#
_entry.id   6d18422a350d4dde49a13d98557da78e
#
_cell.length_a   1.000
_cell.length_b   1.000
_cell.length_c   1.000
_cell.angle_alpha   90.00
_cell.angle_beta   90.00
_cell.angle_gamma   90.00
#
_symmetry.space_group_name_H-M   'P 1'
#
loop_
_entity.id
_entity.type
_entity.pdbx_description
1 polymer ?
#
loop_
_entity_poly.entity_id
_entity_poly.type
_entity_poly.pdbx_seq_one_letter_code
_entity_poly.pdbx_strand_id
1 'polypeptide(L)'
;AAIVEFIGQAFIMGDSDDLGLRLLIFCFFVIAIAEELGKYLVTICITWKSKEMQHSYDGVIYAVCSSLGFAILENVLYVYQGGLLTGIMRAFTAIPLHCTVGVVMGALYAKAREEAYAGDRGGMIGYMAWAYLVPVCIHGAYDYAIMAASYGLIAEGWIYVILIDYICCVDSGMFQS
;
A
#
# COMPACT_ATOMS: atom_id res chain seq x y z
N ALA A 1 4.91 11.59 0.49
CA ALA A 1 6.06 10.88 1.09
C ALA A 1 7.00 11.88 1.80
N ALA A 2 7.84 12.68 1.13
CA ALA A 2 8.86 13.54 1.77
C ALA A 2 8.34 14.50 2.86
N ILE A 3 7.17 15.12 2.67
CA ILE A 3 6.53 15.99 3.68
C ILE A 3 6.04 15.15 4.87
N VAL A 4 5.51 13.98 4.62
CA VAL A 4 5.02 13.05 5.64
C VAL A 4 6.19 12.51 6.46
N GLU A 5 7.33 12.19 5.83
CA GLU A 5 8.56 11.78 6.53
C GLU A 5 9.17 12.90 7.38
N PHE A 6 9.16 14.14 6.89
CA PHE A 6 9.64 15.29 7.67
C PHE A 6 8.79 15.53 8.93
N ILE A 7 7.46 15.46 8.80
CA ILE A 7 6.53 15.52 9.94
C ILE A 7 6.73 14.33 10.87
N GLY A 8 6.99 13.14 10.32
CA GLY A 8 7.22 11.93 11.08
C GLY A 8 8.49 11.95 11.91
N GLN A 9 9.59 12.43 11.37
CA GLN A 9 10.82 12.59 12.14
C GLN A 9 10.62 13.50 13.35
N ALA A 10 9.88 14.60 13.20
CA ALA A 10 9.54 15.47 14.34
C ALA A 10 8.64 14.79 15.37
N PHE A 11 7.75 13.88 14.93
CA PHE A 11 6.85 13.12 15.81
C PHE A 11 7.56 11.97 16.53
N ILE A 12 8.54 11.33 15.89
CA ILE A 12 9.30 10.19 16.40
C ILE A 12 10.40 10.64 17.39
N MET A 13 10.95 11.83 17.24
CA MET A 13 12.03 12.40 18.10
C MET A 13 11.61 12.77 19.52
N GLY A 14 10.41 12.41 19.99
CA GLY A 14 10.00 12.55 21.39
C GLY A 14 10.51 11.41 22.27
N ASP A 15 10.26 11.51 23.59
CA ASP A 15 10.77 10.64 24.66
C ASP A 15 10.72 9.13 24.34
N SER A 16 11.75 8.37 24.69
CA SER A 16 12.05 7.02 24.22
C SER A 16 11.12 5.90 24.71
N ASP A 17 10.28 6.14 25.71
CA ASP A 17 9.54 5.06 26.39
C ASP A 17 8.40 4.46 25.55
N ASP A 18 7.96 5.12 24.46
CA ASP A 18 6.85 4.68 23.59
C ASP A 18 7.21 4.64 22.11
N LEU A 19 8.49 4.43 21.73
CA LEU A 19 8.93 4.48 20.32
C LEU A 19 8.15 3.52 19.43
N GLY A 20 7.89 2.28 19.88
CA GLY A 20 7.15 1.29 19.11
C GLY A 20 5.72 1.73 18.79
N LEU A 21 5.01 2.29 19.76
CA LEU A 21 3.65 2.81 19.57
C LEU A 21 3.63 4.03 18.64
N ARG A 22 4.59 4.93 18.76
CA ARG A 22 4.71 6.10 17.87
C ARG A 22 4.98 5.69 16.43
N LEU A 23 5.89 4.73 16.21
CA LEU A 23 6.14 4.16 14.87
C LEU A 23 4.87 3.51 14.31
N LEU A 24 4.13 2.75 15.11
CA LEU A 24 2.90 2.13 14.68
C LEU A 24 1.87 3.18 14.25
N ILE A 25 1.63 4.19 15.08
CA ILE A 25 0.70 5.28 14.76
C ILE A 25 1.17 6.00 13.47
N PHE A 26 2.45 6.26 13.35
CA PHE A 26 3.00 6.97 12.19
C PHE A 26 2.84 6.16 10.90
N CYS A 27 3.22 4.88 10.89
CA CYS A 27 3.14 4.03 9.70
C CYS A 27 1.69 3.81 9.24
N PHE A 28 0.78 3.52 10.17
CA PHE A 28 -0.60 3.22 9.80
C PHE A 28 -1.44 4.46 9.55
N PHE A 29 -1.40 5.45 10.46
CA PHE A 29 -2.34 6.57 10.43
C PHE A 29 -1.83 7.79 9.67
N VAL A 30 -0.53 7.90 9.46
CA VAL A 30 0.04 9.02 8.70
C VAL A 30 0.46 8.58 7.31
N ILE A 31 1.34 7.58 7.19
CA ILE A 31 1.87 7.15 5.89
C ILE A 31 0.80 6.36 5.13
N ALA A 32 0.42 5.18 5.61
CA ALA A 32 -0.40 4.26 4.84
C ALA A 32 -1.78 4.84 4.49
N ILE A 33 -2.45 5.54 5.43
CA ILE A 33 -3.73 6.22 5.16
C ILE A 33 -3.57 7.23 4.03
N ALA A 34 -2.56 8.10 4.08
CA ALA A 34 -2.40 9.17 3.10
C ALA A 34 -2.05 8.63 1.71
N GLU A 35 -1.14 7.64 1.65
CA GLU A 35 -0.68 7.08 0.39
C GLU A 35 -1.73 6.21 -0.29
N GLU A 36 -2.37 5.33 0.47
CA GLU A 36 -3.43 4.49 -0.09
C GLU A 36 -4.67 5.31 -0.46
N LEU A 37 -4.97 6.39 0.27
CA LEU A 37 -6.05 7.31 -0.11
C LEU A 37 -5.78 7.95 -1.47
N GLY A 38 -4.55 8.40 -1.71
CA GLY A 38 -4.15 8.98 -2.99
C GLY A 38 -4.36 8.01 -4.15
N LYS A 39 -3.85 6.77 -4.04
CA LYS A 39 -4.00 5.71 -5.04
C LYS A 39 -5.49 5.35 -5.27
N TYR A 40 -6.23 5.19 -4.18
CA TYR A 40 -7.65 4.86 -4.18
C TYR A 40 -8.49 5.94 -4.88
N LEU A 41 -8.28 7.22 -4.54
CA LEU A 41 -8.99 8.33 -5.17
C LEU A 41 -8.69 8.44 -6.67
N VAL A 42 -7.43 8.29 -7.08
CA VAL A 42 -7.04 8.29 -8.50
C VAL A 42 -7.77 7.15 -9.23
N THR A 43 -7.74 5.94 -8.67
CA THR A 43 -8.42 4.78 -9.24
C THR A 43 -9.91 5.05 -9.43
N ILE A 44 -10.62 5.50 -8.38
CA ILE A 44 -12.06 5.76 -8.46
C ILE A 44 -12.39 6.91 -9.40
N CYS A 45 -11.71 8.05 -9.28
CA CYS A 45 -12.02 9.24 -10.08
C CYS A 45 -11.89 8.98 -11.58
N ILE A 46 -10.92 8.14 -11.97
CA ILE A 46 -10.70 7.82 -13.39
C ILE A 46 -11.67 6.74 -13.86
N THR A 47 -11.95 5.71 -13.03
CA THR A 47 -12.56 4.48 -13.54
C THR A 47 -14.03 4.30 -13.17
N TRP A 48 -14.54 4.93 -12.10
CA TRP A 48 -15.91 4.69 -11.63
C TRP A 48 -16.99 4.89 -12.69
N LYS A 49 -16.83 5.92 -13.52
CA LYS A 49 -17.75 6.25 -14.61
C LYS A 49 -17.23 5.81 -15.99
N SER A 50 -16.08 5.16 -16.05
CA SER A 50 -15.49 4.73 -17.32
C SER A 50 -16.29 3.60 -17.93
N LYS A 51 -16.58 3.73 -19.24
CA LYS A 51 -17.18 2.67 -20.05
C LYS A 51 -16.18 1.58 -20.46
N GLU A 52 -14.89 1.89 -20.34
CA GLU A 52 -13.79 0.96 -20.66
C GLU A 52 -13.61 -0.13 -19.59
N MET A 53 -14.19 0.09 -18.40
CA MET A 53 -14.15 -0.88 -17.32
C MET A 53 -15.30 -1.88 -17.45
N GLN A 54 -15.12 -2.88 -18.29
CA GLN A 54 -16.15 -3.89 -18.64
C GLN A 54 -16.00 -5.20 -17.88
N HIS A 55 -14.80 -5.50 -17.38
CA HIS A 55 -14.48 -6.74 -16.69
C HIS A 55 -13.91 -6.44 -15.29
N SER A 56 -14.07 -7.39 -14.38
CA SER A 56 -13.51 -7.28 -13.01
C SER A 56 -11.98 -7.11 -13.04
N TYR A 57 -11.31 -7.72 -14.02
CA TYR A 57 -9.87 -7.61 -14.21
C TYR A 57 -9.41 -6.18 -14.56
N ASP A 58 -10.23 -5.39 -15.21
CA ASP A 58 -9.91 -3.99 -15.54
C ASP A 58 -9.68 -3.17 -14.26
N GLY A 59 -10.45 -3.43 -13.18
CA GLY A 59 -10.26 -2.78 -11.89
C GLY A 59 -8.89 -3.04 -11.28
N VAL A 60 -8.40 -4.27 -11.43
CA VAL A 60 -7.06 -4.65 -10.97
C VAL A 60 -5.99 -3.91 -11.77
N ILE A 61 -6.11 -3.88 -13.10
CA ILE A 61 -5.14 -3.19 -13.97
C ILE A 61 -5.04 -1.70 -13.60
N TYR A 62 -6.17 -1.01 -13.49
CA TYR A 62 -6.18 0.42 -13.17
C TYR A 62 -5.61 0.71 -11.77
N ALA A 63 -5.97 -0.08 -10.76
CA ALA A 63 -5.45 0.09 -9.42
C ALA A 63 -3.94 -0.19 -9.34
N VAL A 64 -3.46 -1.24 -10.02
CA VAL A 64 -2.01 -1.54 -10.12
C VAL A 64 -1.27 -0.42 -10.84
N CYS A 65 -1.80 0.10 -11.96
CA CYS A 65 -1.18 1.24 -12.65
C CYS A 65 -1.11 2.49 -11.77
N SER A 66 -2.18 2.79 -11.02
CA SER A 66 -2.20 3.89 -10.06
C SER A 66 -1.15 3.68 -8.96
N SER A 67 -1.10 2.49 -8.39
CA SER A 67 -0.18 2.14 -7.31
C SER A 67 1.29 2.16 -7.76
N LEU A 68 1.60 1.60 -8.92
CA LEU A 68 2.96 1.62 -9.50
C LEU A 68 3.38 3.03 -9.91
N GLY A 69 2.46 3.83 -10.47
CA GLY A 69 2.74 5.24 -10.78
C GLY A 69 3.13 6.03 -9.52
N PHE A 70 2.44 5.80 -8.41
CA PHE A 70 2.78 6.37 -7.11
C PHE A 70 4.16 5.87 -6.64
N ALA A 71 4.42 4.55 -6.69
CA ALA A 71 5.68 3.95 -6.29
C ALA A 71 6.88 4.49 -7.06
N ILE A 72 6.72 4.73 -8.37
CA ILE A 72 7.78 5.32 -9.21
C ILE A 72 8.10 6.74 -8.76
N LEU A 73 7.09 7.58 -8.57
CA LEU A 73 7.28 8.95 -8.10
C LEU A 73 7.96 8.98 -6.72
N GLU A 74 7.53 8.12 -5.83
CA GLU A 74 8.11 7.98 -4.51
C GLU A 74 9.57 7.52 -4.60
N ASN A 75 9.87 6.51 -5.40
CA ASN A 75 11.22 5.99 -5.57
C ASN A 75 12.18 7.05 -6.15
N VAL A 76 11.73 7.92 -7.06
CA VAL A 76 12.51 9.06 -7.55
C VAL A 76 12.87 10.01 -6.40
N LEU A 77 11.94 10.30 -5.48
CA LEU A 77 12.19 11.14 -4.32
C LEU A 77 13.20 10.49 -3.36
N TYR A 78 13.11 9.19 -3.13
CA TYR A 78 14.06 8.45 -2.30
C TYR A 78 15.45 8.38 -2.93
N VAL A 79 15.57 8.24 -4.24
CA VAL A 79 16.86 8.32 -4.94
C VAL A 79 17.49 9.70 -4.78
N TYR A 80 16.68 10.75 -4.87
CA TYR A 80 17.17 12.12 -4.69
C TYR A 80 17.70 12.38 -3.27
N GLN A 81 17.06 11.79 -2.24
CA GLN A 81 17.46 11.97 -0.83
C GLN A 81 18.56 10.99 -0.39
N GLY A 82 18.44 9.71 -0.76
CA GLY A 82 19.28 8.61 -0.26
C GLY A 82 20.25 8.00 -1.28
N GLY A 83 20.26 8.53 -2.51
CA GLY A 83 21.12 8.04 -3.60
C GLY A 83 20.60 6.80 -4.31
N LEU A 84 21.33 6.40 -5.35
CA LEU A 84 20.93 5.34 -6.28
C LEU A 84 20.74 3.98 -5.58
N LEU A 85 21.57 3.66 -4.59
CA LEU A 85 21.47 2.38 -3.87
C LEU A 85 20.12 2.25 -3.14
N THR A 86 19.65 3.33 -2.52
CA THR A 86 18.32 3.36 -1.89
C THR A 86 17.23 3.05 -2.89
N GLY A 87 17.28 3.65 -4.09
CA GLY A 87 16.31 3.37 -5.15
C GLY A 87 16.34 1.92 -5.63
N ILE A 88 17.54 1.32 -5.74
CA ILE A 88 17.69 -0.09 -6.12
C ILE A 88 17.09 -1.01 -5.06
N MET A 89 17.38 -0.80 -3.77
CA MET A 89 16.82 -1.60 -2.68
C MET A 89 15.29 -1.50 -2.66
N ARG A 90 14.74 -0.30 -2.80
CA ARG A 90 13.30 -0.06 -2.88
C ARG A 90 12.63 -0.69 -4.11
N ALA A 91 13.36 -0.83 -5.21
CA ALA A 91 12.84 -1.52 -6.40
C ALA A 91 12.54 -3.00 -6.14
N PHE A 92 13.27 -3.64 -5.24
CA PHE A 92 13.06 -5.04 -4.84
C PHE A 92 12.14 -5.22 -3.63
N THR A 93 11.86 -4.18 -2.88
CA THR A 93 11.05 -4.25 -1.65
C THR A 93 9.75 -3.46 -1.78
N ALA A 94 9.83 -2.14 -1.92
CA ALA A 94 8.66 -1.27 -1.93
C ALA A 94 7.82 -1.39 -3.23
N ILE A 95 8.45 -1.49 -4.42
CA ILE A 95 7.70 -1.58 -5.68
C ILE A 95 6.84 -2.86 -5.74
N PRO A 96 7.34 -4.07 -5.38
CA PRO A 96 6.49 -5.25 -5.27
C PRO A 96 5.34 -5.09 -4.28
N LEU A 97 5.59 -4.46 -3.13
CA LEU A 97 4.53 -4.16 -2.17
C LEU A 97 3.42 -3.33 -2.81
N HIS A 98 3.77 -2.20 -3.42
CA HIS A 98 2.78 -1.33 -4.09
C HIS A 98 2.02 -2.07 -5.18
N CYS A 99 2.67 -2.96 -5.93
CA CYS A 99 2.02 -3.80 -6.93
C CYS A 99 0.94 -4.69 -6.28
N THR A 100 1.28 -5.41 -5.22
CA THR A 100 0.33 -6.30 -4.52
C THR A 100 -0.82 -5.55 -3.87
N VAL A 101 -0.50 -4.46 -3.19
CA VAL A 101 -1.52 -3.61 -2.59
C VAL A 101 -2.47 -3.08 -3.67
N GLY A 102 -1.94 -2.72 -4.86
CA GLY A 102 -2.73 -2.35 -6.02
C GLY A 102 -3.63 -3.48 -6.53
N VAL A 103 -3.14 -4.73 -6.56
CA VAL A 103 -3.95 -5.92 -6.93
C VAL A 103 -5.10 -6.12 -5.95
N VAL A 104 -4.83 -6.09 -4.65
CA VAL A 104 -5.87 -6.24 -3.60
C VAL A 104 -6.91 -5.13 -3.68
N MET A 105 -6.47 -3.87 -3.79
CA MET A 105 -7.34 -2.71 -3.98
C MET A 105 -8.24 -2.90 -5.20
N GLY A 106 -7.66 -3.26 -6.34
CA GLY A 106 -8.37 -3.40 -7.60
C GLY A 106 -9.38 -4.55 -7.61
N ALA A 107 -9.04 -5.68 -7.00
CA ALA A 107 -9.93 -6.83 -6.89
C ALA A 107 -11.18 -6.49 -6.03
N LEU A 108 -10.99 -5.88 -4.88
CA LEU A 108 -12.08 -5.45 -4.00
C LEU A 108 -12.91 -4.33 -4.64
N TYR A 109 -12.27 -3.39 -5.32
CA TYR A 109 -12.94 -2.33 -6.08
C TYR A 109 -13.79 -2.89 -7.23
N ALA A 110 -13.30 -3.90 -7.95
CA ALA A 110 -14.06 -4.58 -8.99
C ALA A 110 -15.32 -5.25 -8.42
N LYS A 111 -15.21 -5.91 -7.27
CA LYS A 111 -16.35 -6.46 -6.54
C LYS A 111 -17.36 -5.38 -6.14
N ALA A 112 -16.91 -4.24 -5.64
CA ALA A 112 -17.79 -3.11 -5.34
C ALA A 112 -18.62 -2.67 -6.57
N ARG A 113 -18.00 -2.68 -7.75
CA ARG A 113 -18.72 -2.34 -8.99
C ARG A 113 -19.71 -3.41 -9.41
N GLU A 114 -19.39 -4.69 -9.25
CA GLU A 114 -20.33 -5.79 -9.49
C GLU A 114 -21.59 -5.63 -8.62
N GLU A 115 -21.43 -5.36 -7.32
CA GLU A 115 -22.56 -5.12 -6.41
C GLU A 115 -23.35 -3.86 -6.80
N ALA A 116 -22.67 -2.80 -7.24
CA ALA A 116 -23.35 -1.61 -7.74
C ALA A 116 -24.22 -1.90 -8.97
N TYR A 117 -23.75 -2.72 -9.91
CA TYR A 117 -24.54 -3.16 -11.07
C TYR A 117 -25.69 -4.11 -10.68
N ALA A 118 -25.51 -4.92 -9.67
CA ALA A 118 -26.56 -5.77 -9.11
C ALA A 118 -27.63 -4.97 -8.31
N GLY A 119 -27.37 -3.68 -8.04
CA GLY A 119 -28.24 -2.83 -7.25
C GLY A 119 -28.07 -3.00 -5.72
N ASP A 120 -27.09 -3.79 -5.29
CA ASP A 120 -26.78 -3.95 -3.85
C ASP A 120 -25.86 -2.81 -3.37
N ARG A 121 -26.48 -1.78 -2.79
CA ARG A 121 -25.76 -0.65 -2.21
C ARG A 121 -24.95 -1.04 -0.96
N GLY A 122 -25.42 -2.03 -0.19
CA GLY A 122 -24.74 -2.48 1.02
C GLY A 122 -23.43 -3.17 0.68
N GLY A 123 -23.48 -4.14 -0.23
CA GLY A 123 -22.31 -4.83 -0.77
C GLY A 123 -21.33 -3.87 -1.42
N MET A 124 -21.81 -2.95 -2.26
CA MET A 124 -21.00 -1.91 -2.90
C MET A 124 -20.21 -1.10 -1.86
N ILE A 125 -20.88 -0.54 -0.84
CA ILE A 125 -20.21 0.29 0.19
C ILE A 125 -19.21 -0.56 0.99
N GLY A 126 -19.58 -1.81 1.33
CA GLY A 126 -18.70 -2.72 2.05
C GLY A 126 -17.42 -3.00 1.29
N TYR A 127 -17.52 -3.41 0.03
CA TYR A 127 -16.32 -3.66 -0.81
C TYR A 127 -15.51 -2.40 -1.09
N MET A 128 -16.13 -1.22 -1.25
CA MET A 128 -15.42 0.05 -1.37
C MET A 128 -14.60 0.35 -0.12
N ALA A 129 -15.16 0.12 1.07
CA ALA A 129 -14.44 0.31 2.33
C ALA A 129 -13.25 -0.67 2.44
N TRP A 130 -13.46 -1.95 2.14
CA TRP A 130 -12.39 -2.95 2.16
C TRP A 130 -11.32 -2.69 1.10
N ALA A 131 -11.68 -2.19 -0.08
CA ALA A 131 -10.73 -1.81 -1.14
C ALA A 131 -9.78 -0.70 -0.70
N TYR A 132 -10.11 0.05 0.34
CA TYR A 132 -9.23 1.04 0.94
C TYR A 132 -8.54 0.51 2.21
N LEU A 133 -9.30 -0.08 3.15
CA LEU A 133 -8.78 -0.45 4.46
C LEU A 133 -7.76 -1.59 4.43
N VAL A 134 -7.98 -2.61 3.60
CA VAL A 134 -7.04 -3.75 3.50
C VAL A 134 -5.67 -3.30 2.97
N PRO A 135 -5.58 -2.53 1.86
CA PRO A 135 -4.35 -1.88 1.44
C PRO A 135 -3.63 -1.09 2.55
N VAL A 136 -4.37 -0.23 3.29
CA VAL A 136 -3.80 0.54 4.40
C VAL A 136 -3.18 -0.39 5.46
N CYS A 137 -3.86 -1.48 5.82
CA CYS A 137 -3.34 -2.42 6.80
C CYS A 137 -2.07 -3.13 6.32
N ILE A 138 -2.03 -3.59 5.07
CA ILE A 138 -0.87 -4.29 4.50
C ILE A 138 0.31 -3.33 4.40
N HIS A 139 0.09 -2.13 3.86
CA HIS A 139 1.13 -1.11 3.70
C HIS A 139 1.68 -0.65 5.05
N GLY A 140 0.82 -0.29 5.98
CA GLY A 140 1.24 0.16 7.32
C GLY A 140 2.00 -0.92 8.10
N ALA A 141 1.62 -2.19 7.97
CA ALA A 141 2.35 -3.30 8.58
C ALA A 141 3.76 -3.46 7.98
N TYR A 142 3.89 -3.31 6.66
CA TYR A 142 5.18 -3.37 5.98
C TYR A 142 6.10 -2.22 6.43
N ASP A 143 5.61 -0.99 6.41
CA ASP A 143 6.39 0.19 6.83
C ASP A 143 6.80 0.07 8.31
N TYR A 144 5.86 -0.36 9.15
CA TYR A 144 6.17 -0.59 10.56
C TYR A 144 7.27 -1.63 10.75
N ALA A 145 7.22 -2.74 10.02
CA ALA A 145 8.23 -3.79 10.12
C ALA A 145 9.64 -3.27 9.73
N ILE A 146 9.73 -2.53 8.63
CA ILE A 146 11.01 -1.96 8.18
C ILE A 146 11.53 -0.91 9.16
N MET A 147 10.67 0.01 9.61
CA MET A 147 11.08 1.07 10.52
C MET A 147 11.42 0.51 11.90
N ALA A 148 10.62 -0.41 12.45
CA ALA A 148 10.90 -1.05 13.72
C ALA A 148 12.21 -1.84 13.72
N ALA A 149 12.56 -2.50 12.61
CA ALA A 149 13.85 -3.15 12.45
C ALA A 149 15.00 -2.14 12.37
N SER A 150 14.84 -1.04 11.63
CA SER A 150 15.87 0.01 11.52
C SER A 150 16.17 0.72 12.84
N TYR A 151 15.18 0.77 13.75
CA TYR A 151 15.35 1.27 15.11
C TYR A 151 15.74 0.19 16.13
N GLY A 152 15.96 -1.07 15.68
CA GLY A 152 16.36 -2.17 16.54
C GLY A 152 15.27 -2.71 17.48
N LEU A 153 14.00 -2.36 17.24
CA LEU A 153 12.86 -2.86 18.04
C LEU A 153 12.51 -4.31 17.74
N ILE A 154 12.79 -4.75 16.52
CA ILE A 154 12.64 -6.14 16.07
C ILE A 154 13.91 -6.61 15.36
N ALA A 155 14.17 -7.92 15.36
CA ALA A 155 15.32 -8.47 14.66
C ALA A 155 15.17 -8.26 13.14
N GLU A 156 16.25 -7.83 12.47
CA GLU A 156 16.26 -7.62 11.00
C GLU A 156 15.81 -8.86 10.20
N GLY A 157 15.99 -10.06 10.76
CA GLY A 157 15.54 -11.30 10.15
C GLY A 157 14.04 -11.37 9.84
N TRP A 158 13.19 -10.65 10.58
CA TRP A 158 11.76 -10.60 10.32
C TRP A 158 11.40 -9.91 9.00
N ILE A 159 12.23 -8.98 8.52
CA ILE A 159 12.05 -8.36 7.21
C ILE A 159 12.11 -9.41 6.11
N TYR A 160 13.08 -10.33 6.20
CA TYR A 160 13.23 -11.43 5.24
C TYR A 160 12.06 -12.42 5.30
N VAL A 161 11.54 -12.71 6.50
CA VAL A 161 10.36 -13.56 6.66
C VAL A 161 9.14 -12.93 5.99
N ILE A 162 8.87 -11.65 6.24
CA ILE A 162 7.75 -10.92 5.62
C ILE A 162 7.89 -10.88 4.09
N LEU A 163 9.10 -10.66 3.58
CA LEU A 163 9.37 -10.66 2.14
C LEU A 163 9.23 -12.06 1.51
N ILE A 164 9.67 -13.11 2.21
CA ILE A 164 9.58 -14.50 1.74
C ILE A 164 8.13 -14.96 1.75
N ASP A 165 7.39 -14.74 2.84
CA ASP A 165 5.97 -15.09 2.93
C ASP A 165 5.16 -14.35 1.85
N TYR A 166 5.50 -13.08 1.60
CA TYR A 166 4.90 -12.29 0.55
C TYR A 166 5.16 -12.90 -0.84
N ILE A 167 6.41 -13.25 -1.16
CA ILE A 167 6.77 -13.89 -2.44
C ILE A 167 6.07 -15.25 -2.58
N CYS A 168 6.04 -16.05 -1.52
CA CYS A 168 5.36 -17.35 -1.50
C CYS A 168 3.83 -17.21 -1.69
N CYS A 169 3.18 -16.20 -1.11
CA CYS A 169 1.76 -15.93 -1.32
C CYS A 169 1.44 -15.55 -2.77
N VAL A 170 2.32 -14.79 -3.42
CA VAL A 170 2.16 -14.42 -4.83
C VAL A 170 2.36 -15.64 -5.74
N ASP A 171 3.33 -16.51 -5.42
CA ASP A 171 3.68 -17.69 -6.22
C ASP A 171 2.72 -18.88 -6.01
N SER A 172 2.07 -18.98 -4.83
CA SER A 172 1.15 -20.07 -4.49
C SER A 172 -0.21 -20.04 -5.17
N GLY A 173 -0.43 -19.16 -6.13
CA GLY A 173 -1.59 -19.23 -7.03
C GLY A 173 -2.94 -18.89 -6.36
N MET A 174 -2.96 -18.11 -5.28
CA MET A 174 -4.20 -17.65 -4.64
C MET A 174 -5.12 -16.84 -5.58
N PHE A 175 -4.66 -16.60 -6.81
CA PHE A 175 -5.39 -15.92 -7.89
C PHE A 175 -5.75 -16.84 -9.06
N GLN A 176 -5.67 -18.16 -8.93
CA GLN A 176 -6.02 -19.13 -9.97
C GLN A 176 -7.43 -19.74 -9.83
N SER A 177 -8.34 -19.06 -9.16
CA SER A 177 -9.75 -19.50 -9.12
C SER A 177 -10.70 -18.45 -9.66
#